data_ecd41001dd327984741667859a9688b9
#
_entry.id   ecd41001dd327984741667859a9688b9
#
_cell.length_a   1.000
_cell.length_b   1.000
_cell.length_c   1.000
_cell.angle_alpha   90.00
_cell.angle_beta   90.00
_cell.angle_gamma   90.00
#
_symmetry.space_group_name_H-M   'P 1'
#
loop_
_entity.id
_entity.type
_entity.pdbx_description
1 polymer ?
#
loop_
_entity_poly.entity_id
_entity_poly.type
_entity_poly.pdbx_seq_one_letter_code
_entity_poly.pdbx_strand_id
1 'polypeptide(L)'
;HMEACYIDESAIGHLRPATLEGCVVRISDMIAYVGKDRQDAMGVGALESDKHFTAGPMGVMNAEIINNLTVDIVEHSYLRDHIEMSDDAFAALKTAKAENYERIYLAGDQGDIYEEEIRPMFEELYEQLLRDLKANNESSPLFKHHIEKIEHQRRLYDDDAPYRKEEPHQIVVDYLAAMTDEYFL
;
A
#
# COMPACT_ATOMS: atom_id res chain seq x y z
N HIS A 1 -18.93 -8.95 -7.57
CA HIS A 1 -17.54 -9.31 -7.23
C HIS A 1 -16.79 -8.20 -6.46
N MET A 2 -17.44 -7.07 -6.22
CA MET A 2 -16.89 -5.97 -5.39
C MET A 2 -16.88 -6.29 -3.89
N GLU A 3 -17.73 -7.20 -3.43
CA GLU A 3 -17.89 -7.58 -2.02
C GLU A 3 -16.61 -8.12 -1.37
N ALA A 4 -15.74 -8.76 -2.16
CA ALA A 4 -14.44 -9.22 -1.66
C ALA A 4 -13.49 -8.07 -1.28
N CYS A 5 -13.79 -6.84 -1.67
CA CYS A 5 -12.89 -5.69 -1.54
C CYS A 5 -13.17 -4.83 -0.31
N TYR A 6 -14.32 -5.02 0.36
CA TYR A 6 -14.76 -4.15 1.44
C TYR A 6 -15.14 -4.95 2.69
N ILE A 7 -14.79 -4.38 3.83
CA ILE A 7 -15.20 -4.89 5.15
C ILE A 7 -16.66 -4.51 5.42
N ASP A 8 -17.11 -3.37 4.89
CA ASP A 8 -18.46 -2.86 5.03
C ASP A 8 -19.25 -2.96 3.71
N GLU A 9 -20.18 -3.89 3.65
CA GLU A 9 -21.04 -4.12 2.50
C GLU A 9 -21.90 -2.88 2.15
N SER A 10 -22.22 -2.03 3.13
CA SER A 10 -23.00 -0.81 2.91
C SER A 10 -22.26 0.23 2.08
N ALA A 11 -20.93 0.20 2.09
CA ALA A 11 -20.08 1.12 1.33
C ALA A 11 -19.89 0.72 -0.14
N ILE A 12 -20.20 -0.54 -0.52
CA ILE A 12 -19.90 -1.11 -1.85
C ILE A 12 -20.49 -0.24 -2.98
N GLY A 13 -21.74 0.19 -2.84
CA GLY A 13 -22.42 0.97 -3.87
C GLY A 13 -21.77 2.33 -4.17
N HIS A 14 -21.10 2.93 -3.18
CA HIS A 14 -20.48 4.25 -3.28
C HIS A 14 -19.02 4.19 -3.73
N LEU A 15 -18.40 3.03 -3.67
CA LEU A 15 -16.97 2.85 -3.93
C LEU A 15 -16.67 2.08 -5.23
N ARG A 16 -17.69 1.89 -6.08
CA ARG A 16 -17.47 1.29 -7.42
C ARG A 16 -16.68 2.24 -8.29
N PRO A 17 -15.64 1.75 -8.99
CA PRO A 17 -15.00 2.52 -10.04
C PRO A 17 -16.01 2.89 -11.13
N ALA A 18 -15.94 4.13 -11.63
CA ALA A 18 -16.88 4.65 -12.63
C ALA A 18 -16.58 4.17 -14.06
N THR A 19 -15.39 3.60 -14.30
CA THR A 19 -14.92 3.14 -15.61
C THR A 19 -14.40 1.71 -15.55
N LEU A 20 -14.34 1.04 -16.70
CA LEU A 20 -13.77 -0.31 -16.81
C LEU A 20 -12.28 -0.32 -16.47
N GLU A 21 -11.53 0.70 -16.86
CA GLU A 21 -10.12 0.87 -16.49
C GLU A 21 -9.94 0.96 -14.99
N GLY A 22 -10.80 1.71 -14.30
CA GLY A 22 -10.82 1.77 -12.85
C GLY A 22 -11.11 0.41 -12.19
N CYS A 23 -11.99 -0.39 -12.80
CA CYS A 23 -12.24 -1.76 -12.34
C CYS A 23 -11.01 -2.66 -12.52
N VAL A 24 -10.31 -2.54 -13.65
CA VAL A 24 -9.06 -3.27 -13.90
C VAL A 24 -8.00 -2.89 -12.88
N VAL A 25 -7.76 -1.60 -12.64
CA VAL A 25 -6.79 -1.13 -11.65
C VAL A 25 -7.11 -1.71 -10.28
N ARG A 26 -8.36 -1.65 -9.86
CA ARG A 26 -8.79 -2.14 -8.55
C ARG A 26 -8.60 -3.64 -8.37
N ILE A 27 -8.98 -4.45 -9.37
CA ILE A 27 -8.82 -5.90 -9.25
C ILE A 27 -7.35 -6.31 -9.34
N SER A 28 -6.55 -5.61 -10.14
CA SER A 28 -5.10 -5.82 -10.25
C SER A 28 -4.39 -5.55 -8.93
N ASP A 29 -4.75 -4.49 -8.23
CA ASP A 29 -4.24 -4.17 -6.90
C ASP A 29 -4.48 -5.32 -5.91
N MET A 30 -5.71 -5.83 -5.85
CA MET A 30 -6.03 -6.96 -4.98
C MET A 30 -5.25 -8.23 -5.32
N ILE A 31 -5.12 -8.56 -6.60
CA ILE A 31 -4.38 -9.74 -7.07
C ILE A 31 -2.89 -9.61 -6.74
N ALA A 32 -2.33 -8.42 -6.91
CA ALA A 32 -0.92 -8.15 -6.64
C ALA A 32 -0.56 -8.35 -5.17
N TYR A 33 -1.44 -7.99 -4.25
CA TYR A 33 -1.14 -8.03 -2.82
C TYR A 33 -1.45 -9.38 -2.14
N VAL A 34 -2.50 -10.10 -2.54
CA VAL A 34 -2.92 -11.32 -1.83
C VAL A 34 -1.79 -12.34 -1.65
N GLY A 35 -1.05 -12.64 -2.71
CA GLY A 35 0.07 -13.58 -2.65
C GLY A 35 1.35 -12.94 -2.13
N LYS A 36 1.53 -11.65 -2.39
CA LYS A 36 2.70 -10.90 -1.94
C LYS A 36 2.74 -10.76 -0.43
N ASP A 37 1.61 -10.44 0.21
CA ASP A 37 1.51 -10.36 1.66
C ASP A 37 1.96 -11.65 2.36
N ARG A 38 1.58 -12.81 1.80
CA ARG A 38 2.03 -14.13 2.31
C ARG A 38 3.55 -14.30 2.19
N GLN A 39 4.10 -13.92 1.04
CA GLN A 39 5.52 -13.98 0.76
C GLN A 39 6.33 -13.07 1.70
N ASP A 40 5.85 -11.86 1.93
CA ASP A 40 6.51 -10.88 2.80
C ASP A 40 6.43 -11.33 4.27
N ALA A 41 5.26 -11.81 4.72
CA ALA A 41 5.09 -12.35 6.07
C ALA A 41 6.01 -13.55 6.35
N MET A 42 6.24 -14.42 5.35
CA MET A 42 7.24 -15.49 5.45
C MET A 42 8.67 -14.94 5.45
N GLY A 43 8.94 -13.92 4.64
CA GLY A 43 10.25 -13.28 4.55
C GLY A 43 10.72 -12.66 5.85
N VAL A 44 9.81 -12.05 6.61
CA VAL A 44 10.09 -11.47 7.93
C VAL A 44 9.89 -12.45 9.09
N GLY A 45 9.54 -13.72 8.80
CA GLY A 45 9.33 -14.75 9.82
C GLY A 45 8.02 -14.66 10.60
N ALA A 46 7.09 -13.80 10.18
CA ALA A 46 5.75 -13.71 10.77
C ALA A 46 4.88 -14.94 10.43
N LEU A 47 5.19 -15.64 9.35
CA LEU A 47 4.62 -16.91 8.97
C LEU A 47 5.71 -17.97 8.75
N GLU A 48 5.52 -19.16 9.31
CA GLU A 48 6.47 -20.26 9.13
C GLU A 48 6.37 -20.90 7.72
N SER A 49 5.19 -20.95 7.13
CA SER A 49 4.97 -21.49 5.78
C SER A 49 3.59 -21.15 5.21
N ASP A 50 3.46 -21.31 3.89
CA ASP A 50 2.22 -21.16 3.13
C ASP A 50 1.26 -22.37 3.26
N LYS A 51 1.68 -23.46 3.89
CA LYS A 51 0.91 -24.73 4.00
C LYS A 51 -0.41 -24.59 4.76
N HIS A 52 -0.60 -23.51 5.48
CA HIS A 52 -1.79 -23.23 6.25
C HIS A 52 -2.87 -22.48 5.47
N PHE A 53 -2.58 -22.10 4.23
CA PHE A 53 -3.55 -21.42 3.36
C PHE A 53 -4.28 -22.41 2.48
N THR A 54 -5.55 -22.14 2.23
CA THR A 54 -6.38 -22.98 1.37
C THR A 54 -5.91 -22.90 -0.08
N ALA A 55 -5.50 -24.05 -0.62
CA ALA A 55 -5.21 -24.16 -2.05
C ALA A 55 -6.52 -24.28 -2.82
N GLY A 56 -6.94 -23.20 -3.43
CA GLY A 56 -8.10 -23.16 -4.32
C GLY A 56 -7.67 -23.11 -5.80
N PRO A 57 -8.60 -22.82 -6.72
CA PRO A 57 -8.30 -22.69 -8.15
C PRO A 57 -7.26 -21.59 -8.45
N MET A 58 -7.09 -20.62 -7.56
CA MET A 58 -6.10 -19.56 -7.70
C MET A 58 -4.68 -19.99 -7.29
N GLY A 59 -4.50 -21.12 -6.62
CA GLY A 59 -3.20 -21.53 -6.04
C GLY A 59 -2.90 -20.86 -4.70
N VAL A 60 -1.67 -21.06 -4.19
CA VAL A 60 -1.21 -20.51 -2.90
C VAL A 60 -0.05 -19.55 -3.08
N MET A 61 0.85 -19.84 -4.01
CA MET A 61 2.04 -19.03 -4.29
C MET A 61 1.70 -17.77 -5.09
N ASN A 62 2.39 -16.68 -4.79
CA ASN A 62 2.16 -15.39 -5.44
C ASN A 62 2.09 -15.47 -6.99
N ALA A 63 3.04 -16.17 -7.61
CA ALA A 63 3.05 -16.32 -9.06
C ALA A 63 1.84 -17.09 -9.62
N GLU A 64 1.39 -18.13 -8.89
CA GLU A 64 0.18 -18.88 -9.26
C GLU A 64 -1.07 -18.04 -9.14
N ILE A 65 -1.22 -17.31 -8.03
CA ILE A 65 -2.35 -16.43 -7.77
C ILE A 65 -2.47 -15.37 -8.88
N ILE A 66 -1.38 -14.68 -9.19
CA ILE A 66 -1.36 -13.67 -10.24
C ILE A 66 -1.75 -14.29 -11.59
N ASN A 67 -1.11 -15.40 -11.96
CA ASN A 67 -1.38 -16.04 -13.26
C ASN A 67 -2.84 -16.53 -13.35
N ASN A 68 -3.28 -17.32 -12.38
CA ASN A 68 -4.56 -18.01 -12.45
C ASN A 68 -5.74 -17.02 -12.38
N LEU A 69 -5.69 -16.04 -11.50
CA LEU A 69 -6.74 -15.02 -11.42
C LEU A 69 -6.74 -14.09 -12.64
N THR A 70 -5.57 -13.75 -13.20
CA THR A 70 -5.50 -12.94 -14.41
C THR A 70 -6.10 -13.68 -15.60
N VAL A 71 -5.76 -14.96 -15.79
CA VAL A 71 -6.33 -15.78 -16.87
C VAL A 71 -7.84 -15.91 -16.69
N ASP A 72 -8.31 -16.25 -15.49
CA ASP A 72 -9.74 -16.39 -15.21
C ASP A 72 -10.53 -15.10 -15.53
N ILE A 73 -10.02 -13.94 -15.10
CA ILE A 73 -10.67 -12.66 -15.38
C ILE A 73 -10.68 -12.35 -16.88
N VAL A 74 -9.59 -12.60 -17.58
CA VAL A 74 -9.53 -12.36 -19.03
C VAL A 74 -10.53 -13.25 -19.76
N GLU A 75 -10.61 -14.54 -19.42
CA GLU A 75 -11.55 -15.48 -20.04
C GLU A 75 -13.01 -15.10 -19.80
N HIS A 76 -13.35 -14.63 -18.57
CA HIS A 76 -14.71 -14.27 -18.23
C HIS A 76 -15.10 -12.86 -18.66
N SER A 77 -14.14 -11.96 -18.88
CA SER A 77 -14.40 -10.57 -19.30
C SER A 77 -14.27 -10.34 -20.79
N TYR A 78 -13.66 -11.27 -21.56
CA TYR A 78 -13.37 -11.06 -22.96
C TYR A 78 -14.64 -10.82 -23.80
N LEU A 79 -14.66 -9.72 -24.54
CA LEU A 79 -15.79 -9.24 -25.35
C LEU A 79 -17.06 -8.92 -24.52
N ARG A 80 -16.94 -8.66 -23.23
CA ARG A 80 -18.03 -8.19 -22.37
C ARG A 80 -17.86 -6.69 -22.06
N ASP A 81 -18.93 -6.07 -21.61
CA ASP A 81 -19.00 -4.67 -21.21
C ASP A 81 -18.70 -4.45 -19.70
N HIS A 82 -18.22 -5.49 -19.01
CA HIS A 82 -17.88 -5.48 -17.60
C HIS A 82 -16.69 -6.42 -17.30
N ILE A 83 -16.03 -6.17 -16.19
CA ILE A 83 -14.96 -7.03 -15.67
C ILE A 83 -15.57 -8.05 -14.69
N GLU A 84 -15.31 -9.31 -14.95
CA GLU A 84 -15.87 -10.44 -14.21
C GLU A 84 -14.81 -11.53 -14.01
N MET A 85 -14.91 -12.28 -12.93
CA MET A 85 -14.20 -13.55 -12.70
C MET A 85 -15.22 -14.67 -12.45
N SER A 86 -14.81 -15.92 -12.55
CA SER A 86 -15.67 -17.05 -12.20
C SER A 86 -16.07 -17.01 -10.72
N ASP A 87 -17.20 -17.64 -10.38
CA ASP A 87 -17.65 -17.78 -9.00
C ASP A 87 -16.63 -18.52 -8.14
N ASP A 88 -15.95 -19.52 -8.69
CA ASP A 88 -14.91 -20.30 -8.00
C ASP A 88 -13.67 -19.43 -7.70
N ALA A 89 -13.21 -18.63 -8.66
CA ALA A 89 -12.10 -17.70 -8.47
C ALA A 89 -12.46 -16.60 -7.45
N PHE A 90 -13.68 -16.09 -7.50
CA PHE A 90 -14.17 -15.09 -6.54
C PHE A 90 -14.23 -15.67 -5.12
N ALA A 91 -14.78 -16.87 -4.94
CA ALA A 91 -14.83 -17.54 -3.65
C ALA A 91 -13.44 -17.81 -3.10
N ALA A 92 -12.51 -18.26 -3.95
CA ALA A 92 -11.11 -18.48 -3.57
C ALA A 92 -10.42 -17.18 -3.14
N LEU A 93 -10.59 -16.10 -3.88
CA LEU A 93 -10.05 -14.79 -3.53
C LEU A 93 -10.60 -14.26 -2.21
N LYS A 94 -11.92 -14.39 -1.99
CA LYS A 94 -12.58 -14.00 -0.73
C LYS A 94 -12.01 -14.79 0.46
N THR A 95 -11.85 -16.11 0.31
CA THR A 95 -11.24 -16.97 1.33
C THR A 95 -9.79 -16.55 1.61
N ALA A 96 -8.99 -16.35 0.57
CA ALA A 96 -7.60 -15.96 0.70
C ALA A 96 -7.42 -14.63 1.43
N LYS A 97 -8.29 -13.64 1.15
CA LYS A 97 -8.29 -12.35 1.86
C LYS A 97 -8.63 -12.52 3.35
N ALA A 98 -9.64 -13.33 3.67
CA ALA A 98 -10.00 -13.61 5.06
C ALA A 98 -8.87 -14.31 5.81
N GLU A 99 -8.21 -15.30 5.18
CA GLU A 99 -7.06 -16.00 5.75
C GLU A 99 -5.86 -15.05 5.96
N ASN A 100 -5.56 -14.18 5.00
CA ASN A 100 -4.50 -13.18 5.15
C ASN A 100 -4.81 -12.22 6.31
N TYR A 101 -6.06 -11.76 6.40
CA TYR A 101 -6.49 -10.87 7.47
C TYR A 101 -6.31 -11.51 8.85
N GLU A 102 -6.78 -12.74 9.02
CA GLU A 102 -6.69 -13.48 10.27
C GLU A 102 -5.25 -13.87 10.64
N ARG A 103 -4.46 -14.33 9.65
CA ARG A 103 -3.16 -14.95 9.91
C ARG A 103 -1.97 -14.00 9.79
N ILE A 104 -2.12 -12.89 9.08
CA ILE A 104 -1.06 -11.92 8.86
C ILE A 104 -1.37 -10.64 9.64
N TYR A 105 -2.53 -10.03 9.40
CA TYR A 105 -2.82 -8.70 9.96
C TYR A 105 -3.32 -8.73 11.40
N LEU A 106 -4.03 -9.79 11.82
CA LEU A 106 -4.48 -9.95 13.21
C LEU A 106 -3.58 -10.86 14.04
N ALA A 107 -2.66 -11.61 13.41
CA ALA A 107 -1.76 -12.52 14.10
C ALA A 107 -0.49 -11.78 14.55
N GLY A 108 -0.33 -11.60 15.85
CA GLY A 108 0.89 -11.08 16.46
C GLY A 108 0.76 -9.69 17.09
N ASP A 109 1.83 -9.26 17.74
CA ASP A 109 1.93 -8.00 18.50
C ASP A 109 2.23 -6.78 17.62
N GLN A 110 1.90 -6.83 16.31
CA GLN A 110 2.23 -5.77 15.36
C GLN A 110 1.60 -4.43 15.73
N GLY A 111 0.40 -4.46 16.33
CA GLY A 111 -0.26 -3.28 16.86
C GLY A 111 0.51 -2.65 18.01
N ASP A 112 1.02 -3.47 18.91
CA ASP A 112 1.78 -3.03 20.09
C ASP A 112 3.14 -2.46 19.66
N ILE A 113 3.86 -3.13 18.74
CA ILE A 113 5.11 -2.62 18.17
C ILE A 113 4.91 -1.26 17.49
N TYR A 114 3.81 -1.11 16.74
CA TYR A 114 3.50 0.17 16.11
C TYR A 114 3.29 1.29 17.14
N GLU A 115 2.49 1.04 18.17
CA GLU A 115 2.16 2.04 19.19
C GLU A 115 3.35 2.33 20.12
N GLU A 116 4.12 1.30 20.51
CA GLU A 116 5.18 1.42 21.50
C GLU A 116 6.53 1.85 20.91
N GLU A 117 6.81 1.51 19.67
CA GLU A 117 8.10 1.77 19.05
C GLU A 117 8.00 2.70 17.83
N ILE A 118 7.20 2.33 16.81
CA ILE A 118 7.19 3.04 15.53
C ILE A 118 6.57 4.44 15.66
N ARG A 119 5.43 4.56 16.32
CA ARG A 119 4.77 5.86 16.50
C ARG A 119 5.65 6.87 17.23
N PRO A 120 6.28 6.55 18.38
CA PRO A 120 7.19 7.48 19.06
C PRO A 120 8.38 7.91 18.18
N MET A 121 8.95 7.00 17.39
CA MET A 121 10.03 7.34 16.45
C MET A 121 9.57 8.38 15.40
N PHE A 122 8.38 8.19 14.82
CA PHE A 122 7.80 9.16 13.88
C PHE A 122 7.53 10.51 14.53
N GLU A 123 6.97 10.52 15.74
CA GLU A 123 6.67 11.74 16.49
C GLU A 123 7.95 12.51 16.83
N GLU A 124 8.98 11.83 17.32
CA GLU A 124 10.26 12.45 17.65
C GLU A 124 10.96 13.04 16.42
N LEU A 125 11.02 12.26 15.33
CA LEU A 125 11.60 12.71 14.08
C LEU A 125 10.84 13.89 13.49
N TYR A 126 9.51 13.83 13.47
CA TYR A 126 8.66 14.90 13.01
C TYR A 126 8.90 16.22 13.77
N GLU A 127 8.90 16.15 15.11
CA GLU A 127 9.15 17.33 15.92
C GLU A 127 10.57 17.89 15.74
N GLN A 128 11.58 17.01 15.58
CA GLN A 128 12.95 17.45 15.34
C GLN A 128 13.06 18.18 13.99
N LEU A 129 12.49 17.60 12.93
CA LEU A 129 12.50 18.22 11.60
C LEU A 129 11.74 19.55 11.58
N LEU A 130 10.63 19.63 12.31
CA LEU A 130 9.87 20.87 12.44
C LEU A 130 10.65 21.96 13.21
N ARG A 131 11.38 21.58 14.25
CA ARG A 131 12.30 22.50 14.98
C ARG A 131 13.41 22.99 14.05
N ASP A 132 14.04 22.08 13.30
CA ASP A 132 15.10 22.41 12.34
C ASP A 132 14.61 23.38 11.26
N LEU A 133 13.42 23.13 10.71
CA LEU A 133 12.81 24.00 9.72
C LEU A 133 12.54 25.42 10.27
N LYS A 134 11.93 25.51 11.46
CA LYS A 134 11.63 26.78 12.12
C LYS A 134 12.89 27.57 12.51
N ALA A 135 13.97 26.85 12.85
CA ALA A 135 15.27 27.44 13.17
C ALA A 135 16.11 27.80 11.92
N ASN A 136 15.63 27.47 10.72
CA ASN A 136 16.37 27.55 9.46
C ASN A 136 17.74 26.85 9.54
N ASN A 137 17.76 25.63 10.12
CA ASN A 137 18.97 24.82 10.25
C ASN A 137 19.34 24.17 8.92
N GLU A 138 20.03 24.88 8.04
CA GLU A 138 20.44 24.42 6.71
C GLU A 138 21.37 23.18 6.74
N SER A 139 21.92 22.82 7.89
CA SER A 139 22.70 21.56 8.05
C SER A 139 21.82 20.32 8.19
N SER A 140 20.54 20.49 8.50
CA SER A 140 19.59 19.39 8.63
C SER A 140 19.40 18.62 7.31
N PRO A 141 19.25 17.29 7.35
CA PRO A 141 18.90 16.48 6.18
C PRO A 141 17.64 16.97 5.44
N LEU A 142 16.67 17.55 6.16
CA LEU A 142 15.47 18.13 5.56
C LEU A 142 15.80 19.18 4.47
N PHE A 143 16.77 20.07 4.72
CA PHE A 143 17.16 21.08 3.73
C PHE A 143 17.88 20.44 2.56
N LYS A 144 18.89 19.60 2.82
CA LYS A 144 19.77 19.03 1.78
C LYS A 144 19.10 17.98 0.92
N HIS A 145 18.32 17.09 1.54
CA HIS A 145 17.79 15.92 0.85
C HIS A 145 16.36 16.11 0.33
N HIS A 146 15.66 17.16 0.81
CA HIS A 146 14.28 17.39 0.41
C HIS A 146 14.08 18.81 -0.17
N ILE A 147 14.23 19.85 0.62
CA ILE A 147 13.92 21.23 0.18
C ILE A 147 14.73 21.62 -1.05
N GLU A 148 16.05 21.48 -1.02
CA GLU A 148 16.93 21.82 -2.15
C GLU A 148 16.59 20.99 -3.39
N LYS A 149 16.27 19.72 -3.22
CA LYS A 149 15.87 18.82 -4.32
C LYS A 149 14.55 19.27 -4.96
N ILE A 150 13.53 19.56 -4.17
CA ILE A 150 12.23 20.03 -4.66
C ILE A 150 12.37 21.39 -5.35
N GLU A 151 13.09 22.34 -4.76
CA GLU A 151 13.33 23.65 -5.39
C GLU A 151 14.14 23.52 -6.68
N HIS A 152 15.08 22.59 -6.74
CA HIS A 152 15.79 22.32 -7.99
C HIS A 152 14.86 21.73 -9.06
N GLN A 153 13.99 20.81 -8.71
CA GLN A 153 13.01 20.23 -9.63
C GLN A 153 12.00 21.28 -10.12
N ARG A 154 11.45 22.11 -9.23
CA ARG A 154 10.52 23.20 -9.61
C ARG A 154 11.15 24.14 -10.65
N ARG A 155 12.39 24.52 -10.47
CA ARG A 155 13.12 25.35 -11.46
C ARG A 155 13.24 24.71 -12.85
N LEU A 156 13.32 23.39 -12.93
CA LEU A 156 13.36 22.68 -14.22
C LEU A 156 12.03 22.75 -14.99
N TYR A 157 10.93 23.08 -14.29
CA TYR A 157 9.59 23.21 -14.87
C TYR A 157 9.07 24.65 -14.86
N ASP A 158 9.98 25.62 -14.81
CA ASP A 158 9.67 27.08 -14.77
C ASP A 158 8.74 27.48 -13.59
N ASP A 159 8.79 26.75 -12.49
CA ASP A 159 8.09 27.08 -11.24
C ASP A 159 9.08 27.69 -10.24
N ASP A 160 9.09 29.01 -10.19
CA ASP A 160 9.97 29.79 -9.29
C ASP A 160 9.40 29.96 -7.88
N ALA A 161 8.25 29.39 -7.57
CA ALA A 161 7.68 29.47 -6.22
C ALA A 161 8.58 28.74 -5.22
N PRO A 162 9.14 29.42 -4.21
CA PRO A 162 10.06 28.77 -3.27
C PRO A 162 9.32 27.80 -2.38
N TYR A 163 9.65 26.50 -2.48
CA TYR A 163 9.04 25.43 -1.70
C TYR A 163 9.18 25.65 -0.18
N ARG A 164 10.28 26.22 0.26
CA ARG A 164 10.49 26.57 1.69
C ARG A 164 9.50 27.58 2.27
N LYS A 165 8.62 28.19 1.48
CA LYS A 165 7.53 29.05 1.93
C LYS A 165 6.19 28.35 2.06
N GLU A 166 6.12 27.08 1.71
CA GLU A 166 4.95 26.24 1.99
C GLU A 166 4.73 26.15 3.51
N GLU A 167 3.56 25.63 3.88
CA GLU A 167 3.23 25.45 5.27
C GLU A 167 4.24 24.49 5.95
N PRO A 168 4.86 24.85 7.09
CA PRO A 168 5.95 24.09 7.68
C PRO A 168 5.63 22.64 8.00
N HIS A 169 4.40 22.36 8.45
CA HIS A 169 3.96 21.01 8.73
C HIS A 169 3.86 20.17 7.46
N GLN A 170 3.42 20.78 6.35
CA GLN A 170 3.35 20.11 5.05
C GLN A 170 4.74 19.71 4.55
N ILE A 171 5.72 20.61 4.64
CA ILE A 171 7.11 20.32 4.24
C ILE A 171 7.67 19.13 5.01
N VAL A 172 7.44 19.05 6.32
CA VAL A 172 7.92 17.93 7.16
C VAL A 172 7.20 16.64 6.80
N VAL A 173 5.88 16.68 6.61
CA VAL A 173 5.09 15.51 6.20
C VAL A 173 5.53 15.01 4.83
N ASP A 174 5.73 15.89 3.85
CA ASP A 174 6.21 15.52 2.51
C ASP A 174 7.57 14.83 2.57
N TYR A 175 8.47 15.32 3.43
CA TYR A 175 9.78 14.69 3.61
C TYR A 175 9.69 13.31 4.24
N LEU A 176 8.92 13.15 5.32
CA LEU A 176 8.72 11.85 5.96
C LEU A 176 8.07 10.85 5.00
N ALA A 177 7.05 11.27 4.27
CA ALA A 177 6.36 10.42 3.29
C ALA A 177 7.25 10.00 2.11
N ALA A 178 8.32 10.74 1.82
CA ALA A 178 9.27 10.43 0.76
C ALA A 178 10.42 9.52 1.22
N MET A 179 10.51 9.19 2.50
CA MET A 179 11.53 8.29 3.03
C MET A 179 11.21 6.83 2.67
N THR A 180 12.25 6.06 2.38
CA THR A 180 12.18 4.61 2.41
C THR A 180 12.43 4.12 3.83
N ASP A 181 12.03 2.89 4.15
CA ASP A 181 12.27 2.29 5.48
C ASP A 181 13.76 2.30 5.85
N GLU A 182 14.63 1.95 4.90
CA GLU A 182 16.09 2.02 5.07
C GLU A 182 16.62 3.42 5.34
N TYR A 183 15.98 4.45 4.81
CA TYR A 183 16.42 5.83 4.99
C TYR A 183 15.89 6.41 6.30
N PHE A 184 14.74 5.94 6.77
CA PHE A 184 14.13 6.35 8.02
C PHE A 184 14.89 5.80 9.23
N LEU A 185 15.33 4.53 9.20
CA LEU A 185 16.13 3.85 10.24
C LEU A 185 17.59 4.27 10.22
#